data_733083804672a45804528cf72e2dbdc9
#
_entry.id   733083804672a45804528cf72e2dbdc9
#
_cell.length_a   1.000
_cell.length_b   1.000
_cell.length_c   1.000
_cell.angle_alpha   90.00
_cell.angle_beta   90.00
_cell.angle_gamma   90.00
#
_symmetry.space_group_name_H-M   'P 1'
#
loop_
_entity.id
_entity.type
_entity.pdbx_description
1 polymer ?
#
loop_
_entity_poly.entity_id
_entity_poly.type
_entity_poly.pdbx_seq_one_letter_code
_entity_poly.pdbx_strand_id
1 'polypeptide(L)'
;MGDAKKAADYATNHAQAKSTGNCAKYVANALQNAGFSFNRQTSAYMYHTNGTLTGMGFSLINGGSPKKGDVYVEDRTNTHIHGHIAIYNGSNWVSDFIQKSDHVHSKDSGTNYYYRK
;
A
#
# COMPACT_ATOMS: atom_id res chain seq x y z
N MET A 1 5.72 4.46 -17.98
CA MET A 1 6.46 4.06 -16.77
C MET A 1 5.89 4.76 -15.54
N GLY A 2 5.74 4.06 -14.45
CA GLY A 2 5.09 4.61 -13.27
C GLY A 2 6.00 5.47 -12.40
N ASP A 3 5.39 6.43 -11.71
CA ASP A 3 6.07 7.32 -10.76
C ASP A 3 5.48 7.11 -9.36
N ALA A 4 6.23 6.44 -8.49
CA ALA A 4 5.74 6.10 -7.14
C ALA A 4 5.46 7.35 -6.29
N LYS A 5 6.22 8.44 -6.48
CA LYS A 5 5.98 9.68 -5.76
C LYS A 5 4.66 10.33 -6.16
N LYS A 6 4.31 10.29 -7.45
CA LYS A 6 3.00 10.76 -7.93
C LYS A 6 1.87 9.91 -7.36
N ALA A 7 2.07 8.60 -7.24
CA ALA A 7 1.09 7.72 -6.62
C ALA A 7 0.84 8.13 -5.17
N ALA A 8 1.88 8.46 -4.42
CA ALA A 8 1.76 8.91 -3.04
C ALA A 8 0.97 10.22 -2.95
N ASP A 9 1.22 11.16 -3.85
CA ASP A 9 0.47 12.42 -3.89
C ASP A 9 -1.01 12.19 -4.20
N TYR A 10 -1.30 11.33 -5.17
CA TYR A 10 -2.67 10.97 -5.51
C TYR A 10 -3.39 10.35 -4.30
N ALA A 11 -2.75 9.40 -3.63
CA ALA A 11 -3.32 8.74 -2.46
C ALA A 11 -3.67 9.76 -1.36
N THR A 12 -2.77 10.71 -1.09
CA THR A 12 -2.99 11.75 -0.09
C THR A 12 -4.19 12.61 -0.45
N ASN A 13 -4.30 13.01 -1.73
CA ASN A 13 -5.38 13.88 -2.19
C ASN A 13 -6.75 13.21 -2.20
N HIS A 14 -6.79 11.87 -2.20
CA HIS A 14 -8.03 11.11 -2.25
C HIS A 14 -8.35 10.37 -0.93
N ALA A 15 -7.51 10.54 0.10
CA ALA A 15 -7.72 9.89 1.38
C ALA A 15 -9.00 10.39 2.06
N GLN A 16 -9.72 9.46 2.67
CA GLN A 16 -10.92 9.76 3.44
C GLN A 16 -10.55 10.11 4.89
N ALA A 17 -11.52 10.60 5.64
CA ALA A 17 -11.28 11.00 7.04
C ALA A 17 -10.94 9.80 7.93
N LYS A 18 -11.41 8.62 7.57
CA LYS A 18 -11.16 7.38 8.31
C LYS A 18 -11.26 6.18 7.36
N SER A 19 -10.87 5.00 7.85
CA SER A 19 -10.89 3.77 7.06
C SER A 19 -12.27 3.48 6.49
N THR A 20 -12.31 3.14 5.20
CA THR A 20 -13.53 2.76 4.49
C THR A 20 -13.58 1.28 4.14
N GLY A 21 -12.52 0.52 4.45
CA GLY A 21 -12.39 -0.87 4.04
C GLY A 21 -11.98 -1.07 2.59
N ASN A 22 -11.49 -0.02 1.92
CA ASN A 22 -11.15 -0.04 0.49
C ASN A 22 -9.67 0.24 0.23
N CYS A 23 -8.77 -0.17 1.11
CA CYS A 23 -7.34 0.15 1.00
C CYS A 23 -6.75 -0.27 -0.35
N ALA A 24 -7.04 -1.49 -0.80
CA ALA A 24 -6.51 -1.99 -2.08
C ALA A 24 -7.02 -1.18 -3.27
N LYS A 25 -8.30 -0.81 -3.25
CA LYS A 25 -8.89 0.01 -4.32
C LYS A 25 -8.23 1.38 -4.40
N TYR A 26 -8.03 2.05 -3.26
CA TYR A 26 -7.44 3.39 -3.22
C TYR A 26 -5.99 3.37 -3.66
N VAL A 27 -5.20 2.41 -3.18
CA VAL A 27 -3.80 2.30 -3.58
C VAL A 27 -3.67 1.91 -5.05
N ALA A 28 -4.52 1.00 -5.54
CA ALA A 28 -4.53 0.64 -6.96
C ALA A 28 -4.88 1.85 -7.84
N ASN A 29 -5.87 2.65 -7.45
CA ASN A 29 -6.20 3.89 -8.17
C ASN A 29 -5.00 4.83 -8.23
N ALA A 30 -4.30 4.99 -7.12
CA ALA A 30 -3.13 5.86 -7.04
C ALA A 30 -2.01 5.37 -7.96
N LEU A 31 -1.71 4.08 -7.93
CA LEU A 31 -0.67 3.50 -8.76
C LEU A 31 -1.01 3.60 -10.26
N GLN A 32 -2.24 3.30 -10.64
CA GLN A 32 -2.65 3.42 -12.05
C GLN A 32 -2.66 4.86 -12.53
N ASN A 33 -3.11 5.80 -11.70
CA ASN A 33 -3.06 7.22 -12.05
C ASN A 33 -1.63 7.70 -12.26
N ALA A 34 -0.68 7.14 -11.53
CA ALA A 34 0.73 7.48 -11.64
C ALA A 34 1.46 6.77 -12.78
N GLY A 35 0.74 6.01 -13.62
CA GLY A 35 1.28 5.39 -14.82
C GLY A 35 1.72 3.95 -14.69
N PHE A 36 1.49 3.30 -13.55
CA PHE A 36 1.78 1.88 -13.41
C PHE A 36 0.72 1.05 -14.11
N SER A 37 1.15 -0.02 -14.76
CA SER A 37 0.28 -0.97 -15.45
C SER A 37 0.37 -2.32 -14.74
N PHE A 38 -0.78 -2.84 -14.31
CA PHE A 38 -0.83 -4.11 -13.57
C PHE A 38 -2.27 -4.63 -13.53
N ASN A 39 -2.41 -5.91 -13.19
CA ASN A 39 -3.71 -6.50 -12.93
C ASN A 39 -4.09 -6.25 -11.47
N ARG A 40 -5.25 -5.64 -11.24
CA ARG A 40 -5.74 -5.37 -9.89
C ARG A 40 -6.01 -6.67 -9.16
N GLN A 41 -5.70 -6.68 -7.86
CA GLN A 41 -5.97 -7.80 -6.99
C GLN A 41 -7.23 -7.53 -6.15
N THR A 42 -7.94 -8.59 -5.77
CA THR A 42 -9.16 -8.47 -4.97
C THR A 42 -8.86 -8.20 -3.50
N SER A 43 -7.70 -8.59 -3.01
CA SER A 43 -7.28 -8.40 -1.63
C SER A 43 -5.91 -7.77 -1.56
N ALA A 44 -5.69 -6.94 -0.54
CA ALA A 44 -4.44 -6.21 -0.37
C ALA A 44 -3.22 -7.13 -0.28
N TYR A 45 -3.30 -8.25 0.46
CA TYR A 45 -2.18 -9.17 0.62
C TYR A 45 -1.69 -9.75 -0.70
N MET A 46 -2.56 -9.84 -1.70
CA MET A 46 -2.22 -10.41 -3.01
C MET A 46 -1.21 -9.56 -3.78
N TYR A 47 -1.10 -8.26 -3.46
CA TYR A 47 -0.07 -7.41 -4.04
C TYR A 47 1.33 -7.87 -3.66
N HIS A 48 1.47 -8.60 -2.57
CA HIS A 48 2.70 -9.26 -2.17
C HIS A 48 2.76 -10.71 -2.69
N THR A 49 1.76 -11.54 -2.35
CA THR A 49 1.81 -12.99 -2.63
C THR A 49 1.81 -13.31 -4.12
N ASN A 50 1.15 -12.51 -4.94
CA ASN A 50 1.06 -12.72 -6.39
C ASN A 50 2.17 -12.01 -7.17
N GLY A 51 3.10 -11.35 -6.49
CA GLY A 51 4.21 -10.65 -7.13
C GLY A 51 3.79 -9.41 -7.91
N THR A 52 2.63 -8.83 -7.60
CA THR A 52 2.09 -7.68 -8.36
C THR A 52 3.00 -6.46 -8.25
N LEU A 53 3.49 -6.15 -7.05
CA LEU A 53 4.39 -5.01 -6.86
C LEU A 53 5.75 -5.23 -7.52
N THR A 54 6.33 -6.42 -7.39
CA THR A 54 7.59 -6.71 -8.07
C THR A 54 7.44 -6.69 -9.58
N GLY A 55 6.29 -7.10 -10.09
CA GLY A 55 5.97 -7.01 -11.52
C GLY A 55 5.91 -5.58 -12.04
N MET A 56 5.64 -4.61 -11.18
CA MET A 56 5.66 -3.18 -11.51
C MET A 56 7.05 -2.54 -11.37
N GLY A 57 8.04 -3.30 -10.92
CA GLY A 57 9.39 -2.80 -10.74
C GLY A 57 9.74 -2.39 -9.32
N PHE A 58 8.85 -2.63 -8.35
CA PHE A 58 9.18 -2.43 -6.93
C PHE A 58 10.06 -3.57 -6.44
N SER A 59 10.97 -3.26 -5.52
CA SER A 59 11.83 -4.26 -4.88
C SER A 59 11.51 -4.36 -3.40
N LEU A 60 11.52 -5.58 -2.88
CA LEU A 60 11.34 -5.82 -1.45
C LEU A 60 12.54 -5.23 -0.69
N ILE A 61 12.26 -4.49 0.38
CA ILE A 61 13.29 -3.91 1.25
C ILE A 61 13.09 -4.37 2.69
N ASN A 62 14.12 -4.18 3.53
CA ASN A 62 14.11 -4.67 4.91
C ASN A 62 13.34 -3.76 5.89
N GLY A 63 12.64 -2.75 5.40
CA GLY A 63 12.01 -1.76 6.25
C GLY A 63 12.97 -0.63 6.55
N GLY A 64 13.04 -0.18 7.80
CA GLY A 64 13.82 1.00 8.17
C GLY A 64 13.03 2.27 7.96
N SER A 65 13.72 3.39 7.68
CA SER A 65 13.06 4.68 7.44
C SER A 65 12.36 4.69 6.08
N PRO A 66 11.04 4.88 6.05
CA PRO A 66 10.33 4.91 4.77
C PRO A 66 10.66 6.17 3.98
N LYS A 67 10.53 6.07 2.65
CA LYS A 67 10.68 7.20 1.73
C LYS A 67 9.42 7.37 0.92
N LYS A 68 9.14 8.59 0.49
CA LYS A 68 7.97 8.90 -0.33
C LYS A 68 7.90 7.98 -1.54
N GLY A 69 6.76 7.32 -1.71
CA GLY A 69 6.55 6.35 -2.77
C GLY A 69 6.75 4.90 -2.34
N ASP A 70 7.27 4.65 -1.15
CA ASP A 70 7.36 3.29 -0.63
C ASP A 70 5.94 2.74 -0.39
N VAL A 71 5.80 1.43 -0.55
CA VAL A 71 4.54 0.72 -0.35
C VAL A 71 4.77 -0.38 0.68
N TYR A 72 3.83 -0.56 1.61
CA TYR A 72 3.85 -1.77 2.42
C TYR A 72 2.59 -2.58 2.18
N VAL A 73 2.73 -3.89 2.33
CA VAL A 73 1.61 -4.84 2.32
C VAL A 73 1.67 -5.60 3.64
N GLU A 74 0.57 -5.58 4.38
CA GLU A 74 0.40 -6.41 5.56
C GLU A 74 -0.27 -7.71 5.13
N ASP A 75 0.33 -8.86 5.45
CA ASP A 75 -0.23 -10.15 5.11
C ASP A 75 -1.55 -10.38 5.85
N ARG A 76 -2.36 -11.28 5.32
CA ARG A 76 -3.65 -11.63 5.91
C ARG A 76 -3.48 -12.40 7.21
N THR A 77 -4.50 -12.28 8.07
CA THR A 77 -4.64 -13.09 9.28
C THR A 77 -6.06 -13.65 9.36
N ASN A 78 -6.36 -14.44 10.39
CA ASN A 78 -7.69 -15.02 10.54
C ASN A 78 -8.78 -13.97 10.77
N THR A 79 -8.44 -12.82 11.36
CA THR A 79 -9.40 -11.73 11.61
C THR A 79 -9.33 -10.62 10.57
N HIS A 80 -8.22 -10.55 9.81
CA HIS A 80 -8.00 -9.55 8.75
C HIS A 80 -7.66 -10.27 7.46
N ILE A 81 -8.68 -10.90 6.86
CA ILE A 81 -8.51 -11.86 5.77
C ILE A 81 -8.02 -11.25 4.46
N HIS A 82 -8.11 -9.93 4.30
CA HIS A 82 -7.63 -9.22 3.11
C HIS A 82 -6.28 -8.56 3.31
N GLY A 83 -5.73 -8.60 4.53
CA GLY A 83 -4.51 -7.86 4.85
C GLY A 83 -4.70 -6.36 4.74
N HIS A 84 -3.64 -5.65 4.38
CA HIS A 84 -3.69 -4.19 4.21
C HIS A 84 -2.59 -3.74 3.24
N ILE A 85 -2.78 -2.59 2.61
CA ILE A 85 -1.78 -1.98 1.73
C ILE A 85 -1.84 -0.46 1.87
N ALA A 86 -0.68 0.17 1.88
CA ALA A 86 -0.57 1.62 1.96
C ALA A 86 0.68 2.11 1.26
N ILE A 87 0.69 3.40 0.91
CA ILE A 87 1.82 4.06 0.25
C ILE A 87 2.27 5.24 1.12
N TYR A 88 3.59 5.45 1.23
CA TYR A 88 4.16 6.51 2.06
C TYR A 88 4.22 7.82 1.29
N ASN A 89 3.69 8.90 1.89
CA ASN A 89 3.64 10.20 1.22
C ASN A 89 4.77 11.15 1.62
N GLY A 90 5.73 10.65 2.38
CA GLY A 90 6.82 11.45 2.92
C GLY A 90 6.63 11.83 4.39
N SER A 91 5.42 11.68 4.90
CA SER A 91 5.06 11.99 6.30
C SER A 91 4.22 10.90 6.95
N ASN A 92 3.31 10.30 6.19
CA ASN A 92 2.38 9.30 6.69
C ASN A 92 2.22 8.16 5.69
N TRP A 93 1.81 6.99 6.20
CA TRP A 93 1.30 5.92 5.36
C TRP A 93 -0.15 6.23 5.00
N VAL A 94 -0.48 6.08 3.73
CA VAL A 94 -1.81 6.42 3.19
C VAL A 94 -2.38 5.23 2.45
N SER A 95 -3.58 4.83 2.84
CA SER A 95 -4.38 3.80 2.14
C SER A 95 -5.63 4.47 1.61
N ASP A 96 -6.80 4.09 2.10
CA ASP A 96 -8.05 4.82 1.89
C ASP A 96 -8.20 5.97 2.90
N PHE A 97 -7.27 6.07 3.86
CA PHE A 97 -7.20 7.16 4.83
C PHE A 97 -5.74 7.41 5.21
N ILE A 98 -5.46 8.56 5.82
CA ILE A 98 -4.11 8.89 6.32
C ILE A 98 -3.93 8.19 7.66
N GLN A 99 -2.96 7.28 7.73
CA GLN A 99 -2.72 6.42 8.89
C GLN A 99 -1.78 7.10 9.88
N LYS A 100 -1.91 6.75 11.15
CA LYS A 100 -0.98 7.21 12.20
C LYS A 100 0.33 6.43 12.17
N SER A 101 0.32 5.18 11.68
CA SER A 101 1.50 4.33 11.59
C SER A 101 1.28 3.23 10.55
N ASP A 102 2.27 2.34 10.39
CA ASP A 102 2.15 1.13 9.57
C ASP A 102 1.54 -0.06 10.32
N HIS A 103 0.97 0.18 11.50
CA HIS A 103 0.29 -0.82 12.31
C HIS A 103 -1.17 -0.42 12.51
N VAL A 104 -1.98 -0.60 11.45
CA VAL A 104 -3.42 -0.26 11.49
C VAL A 104 -4.23 -1.26 12.30
N HIS A 105 -3.75 -2.50 12.40
CA HIS A 105 -4.38 -3.54 13.18
C HIS A 105 -3.62 -3.71 14.49
N SER A 106 -4.20 -3.25 15.60
CA SER A 106 -3.54 -3.32 16.91
C SER A 106 -3.55 -4.73 17.49
N LYS A 107 -4.45 -5.59 17.02
CA LYS A 107 -4.56 -7.00 17.43
C LYS A 107 -4.53 -7.87 16.19
N ASP A 108 -3.91 -9.04 16.32
CA ASP A 108 -3.81 -10.02 15.23
C ASP A 108 -3.25 -9.39 13.95
N SER A 109 -2.15 -8.65 14.09
CA SER A 109 -1.46 -8.05 12.96
C SER A 109 -0.72 -9.10 12.16
N GLY A 110 -0.78 -9.00 10.83
CA GLY A 110 0.03 -9.79 9.91
C GLY A 110 1.44 -9.22 9.79
N THR A 111 2.28 -9.94 9.04
CA THR A 111 3.63 -9.48 8.72
C THR A 111 3.57 -8.37 7.68
N ASN A 112 4.31 -7.28 7.90
CA ASN A 112 4.44 -6.20 6.91
C ASN A 112 5.60 -6.49 5.97
N TYR A 113 5.37 -6.29 4.68
CA TYR A 113 6.39 -6.37 3.63
C TYR A 113 6.51 -5.00 2.98
N TYR A 114 7.73 -4.48 2.91
CA TYR A 114 8.00 -3.12 2.43
C TYR A 114 8.63 -3.16 1.05
N TYR A 115 8.17 -2.28 0.17
CA TYR A 115 8.63 -2.22 -1.22
C TYR A 115 9.04 -0.81 -1.59
N ARG A 116 10.07 -0.71 -2.41
CA ARG A 116 10.58 0.56 -2.95
C ARG A 116 10.83 0.43 -4.45
N LYS A 117 10.44 1.47 -5.17
CA LYS A 117 10.65 1.55 -6.60
C LYS A 117 12.12 1.88 -6.98
#